data_538bf7f092adfe951feb159c7ebf7012
#
_entry.id   538bf7f092adfe951feb159c7ebf7012
#
_cell.length_a   1.000
_cell.length_b   1.000
_cell.length_c   1.000
_cell.angle_alpha   90.00
_cell.angle_beta   90.00
_cell.angle_gamma   90.00
#
_symmetry.space_group_name_H-M   'P 1'
#
loop_
_entity.id
_entity.type
_entity.pdbx_description
1 polymer ?
#
loop_
_entity_poly.entity_id
_entity_poly.type
_entity_poly.pdbx_seq_one_letter_code
_entity_poly.pdbx_strand_id
1 'polypeptide(L)'
;MIAHFTLQEDEKSRPMQFEYTRMVNAGFVGRNQDEVQKHVQELVAKGIPAPAETPTLYPVLCRTLSTDANIEVLGSKTSGEVEYVLLIENEHTVYVALGSDHTDRHLEEVDIPRAKQICPNLITSTAWPLDQVQEHWDELILKSQVIKDGQTIEYQEGKLELILSPTQLMDFVRSKIPGPLDKTIIYSGTVGMKTEGFVFGQRFAAQLIDPKLNRSLELAYDIEPLSYLDVGQG
;
A
#
# COMPACT_ATOMS: atom_id res chain seq x y z
N MET A 1 -1.51 -18.66 -4.78
CA MET A 1 -2.45 -18.02 -5.74
C MET A 1 -1.68 -17.51 -6.92
N ILE A 2 -2.32 -17.13 -8.03
CA ILE A 2 -1.63 -16.58 -9.21
C ILE A 2 -2.28 -15.24 -9.52
N ALA A 3 -1.46 -14.22 -9.69
CA ALA A 3 -1.85 -12.91 -10.21
C ALA A 3 -1.22 -12.70 -11.59
N HIS A 4 -1.89 -11.90 -12.42
CA HIS A 4 -1.47 -11.63 -13.79
C HIS A 4 -1.08 -10.16 -13.90
N PHE A 5 0.13 -9.91 -14.41
CA PHE A 5 0.68 -8.58 -14.60
C PHE A 5 1.17 -8.39 -16.03
N THR A 6 1.31 -7.14 -16.43
CA THR A 6 2.15 -6.72 -17.53
C THR A 6 3.47 -6.24 -16.94
N LEU A 7 4.55 -6.96 -17.19
CA LEU A 7 5.88 -6.50 -16.81
C LEU A 7 6.38 -5.51 -17.85
N GLN A 8 6.64 -4.30 -17.43
CA GLN A 8 7.19 -3.23 -18.25
C GLN A 8 8.70 -3.14 -18.03
N GLU A 9 9.46 -3.53 -19.04
CA GLU A 9 10.93 -3.50 -19.06
C GLU A 9 11.38 -2.50 -20.13
N ASP A 10 11.85 -1.31 -19.72
CA ASP A 10 12.16 -0.18 -20.61
C ASP A 10 10.97 0.16 -21.54
N GLU A 11 11.18 0.10 -22.86
CA GLU A 11 10.12 0.34 -23.86
C GLU A 11 9.30 -0.92 -24.21
N LYS A 12 9.58 -2.07 -23.58
CA LYS A 12 8.95 -3.36 -23.87
C LYS A 12 8.01 -3.74 -22.75
N SER A 13 6.94 -4.41 -23.13
CA SER A 13 5.99 -4.98 -22.17
C SER A 13 5.72 -6.44 -22.52
N ARG A 14 5.64 -7.28 -21.50
CA ARG A 14 5.30 -8.70 -21.66
C ARG A 14 4.36 -9.16 -20.56
N PRO A 15 3.49 -10.14 -20.82
CA PRO A 15 2.67 -10.74 -19.78
C PRO A 15 3.55 -11.49 -18.78
N MET A 16 3.17 -11.41 -17.50
CA MET A 16 3.83 -12.09 -16.39
C MET A 16 2.75 -12.75 -15.51
N GLN A 17 2.99 -13.98 -15.12
CA GLN A 17 2.23 -14.66 -14.07
C GLN A 17 3.08 -14.66 -12.80
N PHE A 18 2.53 -14.17 -11.71
CA PHE A 18 3.19 -14.15 -10.43
C PHE A 18 2.46 -15.08 -9.47
N GLU A 19 3.12 -16.16 -9.06
CA GLU A 19 2.61 -17.06 -8.04
C GLU A 19 2.97 -16.53 -6.64
N TYR A 20 2.00 -16.46 -5.75
CA TYR A 20 2.22 -16.01 -4.38
C TYR A 20 1.48 -16.87 -3.36
N THR A 21 2.08 -16.99 -2.19
CA THR A 21 1.58 -17.80 -1.07
C THR A 21 1.44 -17.00 0.21
N ARG A 22 2.02 -15.78 0.24
CA ARG A 22 2.01 -14.89 1.40
C ARG A 22 1.82 -13.45 0.96
N MET A 23 1.09 -12.68 1.79
CA MET A 23 0.99 -11.24 1.70
C MET A 23 1.19 -10.62 3.07
N VAL A 24 1.89 -9.52 3.11
CA VAL A 24 2.11 -8.73 4.33
C VAL A 24 2.01 -7.25 4.02
N ASN A 25 1.44 -6.49 4.94
CA ASN A 25 1.45 -5.02 4.91
C ASN A 25 2.36 -4.52 6.02
N ALA A 26 3.31 -3.66 5.67
CA ALA A 26 4.16 -3.00 6.65
C ALA A 26 3.53 -1.68 7.09
N GLY A 27 3.82 -1.27 8.31
CA GLY A 27 3.38 0.00 8.87
C GLY A 27 4.50 0.69 9.65
N PHE A 28 4.36 2.00 9.87
CA PHE A 28 5.34 2.81 10.60
C PHE A 28 6.75 2.74 9.99
N VAL A 29 6.81 2.76 8.67
CA VAL A 29 7.98 2.48 7.81
C VAL A 29 8.84 3.72 7.52
N GLY A 30 8.62 4.83 8.17
CA GLY A 30 9.45 6.02 8.02
C GLY A 30 10.92 5.68 8.20
N ARG A 31 11.79 6.14 7.28
CA ARG A 31 13.23 5.88 7.35
C ARG A 31 13.86 6.58 8.56
N ASN A 32 13.31 7.73 8.97
CA ASN A 32 13.67 8.40 10.21
C ASN A 32 12.83 7.85 11.38
N GLN A 33 13.35 6.85 12.07
CA GLN A 33 12.66 6.19 13.17
C GLN A 33 12.41 7.11 14.39
N ASP A 34 13.19 8.15 14.59
CA ASP A 34 12.97 9.13 15.66
C ASP A 34 11.68 9.95 15.41
N GLU A 35 11.42 10.30 14.14
CA GLU A 35 10.16 10.95 13.74
C GLU A 35 8.97 9.99 13.86
N VAL A 36 9.16 8.73 13.47
CA VAL A 36 8.14 7.68 13.64
C VAL A 36 7.77 7.53 15.12
N GLN A 37 8.75 7.48 16.03
CA GLN A 37 8.49 7.36 17.47
C GLN A 37 7.75 8.60 18.03
N LYS A 38 8.07 9.81 17.57
CA LYS A 38 7.30 11.01 17.96
C LYS A 38 5.84 10.91 17.53
N HIS A 39 5.61 10.47 16.27
CA HIS A 39 4.26 10.28 15.76
C HIS A 39 3.49 9.22 16.55
N VAL A 40 4.13 8.09 16.89
CA VAL A 40 3.51 7.07 17.76
C VAL A 40 3.11 7.66 19.13
N GLN A 41 3.96 8.48 19.73
CA GLN A 41 3.64 9.14 21.02
C GLN A 41 2.44 10.09 20.89
N GLU A 42 2.30 10.82 19.77
CA GLU A 42 1.15 11.67 19.49
C GLU A 42 -0.14 10.86 19.35
N LEU A 43 -0.09 9.69 18.71
CA LEU A 43 -1.25 8.78 18.59
C LEU A 43 -1.66 8.24 19.96
N VAL A 44 -0.70 7.83 20.79
CA VAL A 44 -0.95 7.37 22.16
C VAL A 44 -1.59 8.48 23.00
N ALA A 45 -1.12 9.72 22.86
CA ALA A 45 -1.73 10.86 23.56
C ALA A 45 -3.19 11.12 23.16
N LYS A 46 -3.59 10.67 21.97
CA LYS A 46 -4.98 10.71 21.46
C LYS A 46 -5.79 9.45 21.82
N GLY A 47 -5.22 8.53 22.60
CA GLY A 47 -5.89 7.29 23.03
C GLY A 47 -5.80 6.14 22.03
N ILE A 48 -5.01 6.28 20.95
CA ILE A 48 -4.77 5.20 19.98
C ILE A 48 -3.66 4.30 20.52
N PRO A 49 -3.84 2.98 20.59
CA PRO A 49 -2.82 2.07 21.09
C PRO A 49 -1.51 2.16 20.29
N ALA A 50 -0.38 2.22 21.01
CA ALA A 50 0.92 2.14 20.36
C ALA A 50 1.12 0.78 19.71
N PRO A 51 1.77 0.71 18.52
CA PRO A 51 2.25 -0.56 17.99
C PRO A 51 3.28 -1.18 18.95
N ALA A 52 3.33 -2.51 18.99
CA ALA A 52 4.29 -3.23 19.84
C ALA A 52 5.76 -2.92 19.45
N GLU A 53 5.99 -2.61 18.20
CA GLU A 53 7.30 -2.23 17.64
C GLU A 53 7.13 -1.38 16.37
N THR A 54 8.17 -0.67 15.97
CA THR A 54 8.25 0.03 14.69
C THR A 54 9.56 -0.31 13.97
N PRO A 55 9.49 -0.60 12.65
CA PRO A 55 8.28 -0.80 11.84
C PRO A 55 7.41 -1.96 12.32
N THR A 56 6.14 -2.00 11.92
CA THR A 56 5.24 -3.14 12.18
C THR A 56 5.04 -3.98 10.93
N LEU A 57 4.52 -5.21 11.11
CA LEU A 57 4.17 -6.09 10.01
C LEU A 57 2.84 -6.78 10.30
N TYR A 58 1.92 -6.73 9.35
CA TYR A 58 0.60 -7.34 9.45
C TYR A 58 0.45 -8.43 8.38
N PRO A 59 0.13 -9.67 8.76
CA PRO A 59 -0.22 -10.70 7.78
C PRO A 59 -1.56 -10.34 7.13
N VAL A 60 -1.63 -10.49 5.81
CA VAL A 60 -2.83 -10.22 5.02
C VAL A 60 -3.24 -11.45 4.24
N LEU A 61 -4.55 -11.67 4.13
CA LEU A 61 -5.10 -12.80 3.40
C LEU A 61 -4.82 -12.65 1.91
N CYS A 62 -4.18 -13.63 1.29
CA CYS A 62 -3.85 -13.60 -0.14
C CYS A 62 -5.06 -13.34 -1.05
N ARG A 63 -6.27 -13.70 -0.62
CA ARG A 63 -7.53 -13.49 -1.38
C ARG A 63 -7.99 -12.03 -1.41
N THR A 64 -7.42 -11.13 -0.60
CA THR A 64 -7.78 -9.70 -0.62
C THR A 64 -7.07 -8.94 -1.73
N LEU A 65 -6.06 -9.54 -2.39
CA LEU A 65 -5.41 -8.91 -3.53
C LEU A 65 -6.41 -8.74 -4.68
N SER A 66 -6.56 -7.51 -5.17
CA SER A 66 -7.44 -7.19 -6.29
C SER A 66 -6.81 -6.18 -7.25
N THR A 67 -7.14 -6.33 -8.53
CA THR A 67 -6.88 -5.35 -9.60
C THR A 67 -8.16 -4.70 -10.09
N ASP A 68 -9.26 -4.84 -9.35
CA ASP A 68 -10.57 -4.33 -9.73
C ASP A 68 -10.58 -2.79 -9.69
N ALA A 69 -11.27 -2.21 -10.67
CA ALA A 69 -11.48 -0.77 -10.76
C ALA A 69 -12.65 -0.28 -9.90
N ASN A 70 -13.34 -1.18 -9.22
CA ASN A 70 -14.48 -0.89 -8.35
C ASN A 70 -14.45 -1.82 -7.14
N ILE A 71 -14.63 -1.27 -5.94
CA ILE A 71 -14.64 -2.04 -4.70
C ILE A 71 -15.89 -1.76 -3.90
N GLU A 72 -16.48 -2.82 -3.35
CA GLU A 72 -17.55 -2.72 -2.36
C GLU A 72 -16.93 -2.65 -0.96
N VAL A 73 -17.45 -1.78 -0.11
CA VAL A 73 -17.00 -1.61 1.27
C VAL A 73 -18.17 -1.59 2.25
N LEU A 74 -17.93 -2.05 3.47
CA LEU A 74 -18.93 -1.97 4.54
C LEU A 74 -18.79 -0.62 5.25
N GLY A 75 -19.81 0.23 5.10
CA GLY A 75 -19.81 1.59 5.67
C GLY A 75 -18.99 2.58 4.84
N SER A 76 -18.97 3.82 5.30
CA SER A 76 -18.41 4.95 4.55
C SER A 76 -17.06 5.47 5.09
N LYS A 77 -16.57 4.90 6.20
CA LYS A 77 -15.33 5.33 6.83
C LYS A 77 -14.15 4.46 6.39
N THR A 78 -13.96 4.34 5.08
CA THR A 78 -12.84 3.60 4.50
C THR A 78 -11.99 4.52 3.65
N SER A 79 -10.69 4.30 3.59
CA SER A 79 -9.78 5.08 2.75
C SER A 79 -8.59 4.26 2.28
N GLY A 80 -8.07 4.59 1.08
CA GLY A 80 -6.84 4.00 0.57
C GLY A 80 -5.60 4.62 1.20
N GLU A 81 -4.50 3.90 1.09
CA GLU A 81 -3.13 4.35 1.38
C GLU A 81 -2.25 3.97 0.20
N VAL A 82 -1.63 4.97 -0.45
CA VAL A 82 -0.76 4.70 -1.59
C VAL A 82 0.55 4.08 -1.13
N GLU A 83 0.94 2.97 -1.75
CA GLU A 83 2.12 2.21 -1.38
C GLU A 83 2.85 1.66 -2.61
N TYR A 84 4.18 1.59 -2.55
CA TYR A 84 4.85 0.67 -3.46
C TYR A 84 4.66 -0.77 -2.96
N VAL A 85 4.63 -1.70 -3.88
CA VAL A 85 4.42 -3.12 -3.57
C VAL A 85 5.54 -3.94 -4.18
N LEU A 86 6.18 -4.78 -3.36
CA LEU A 86 7.19 -5.71 -3.84
C LEU A 86 6.55 -7.07 -4.15
N LEU A 87 6.80 -7.57 -5.35
CA LEU A 87 6.47 -8.91 -5.78
C LEU A 87 7.76 -9.73 -5.79
N ILE A 88 7.97 -10.54 -4.76
CA ILE A 88 9.21 -11.31 -4.60
C ILE A 88 9.02 -12.70 -5.18
N GLU A 89 9.50 -12.92 -6.40
CA GLU A 89 9.49 -14.24 -7.03
C GLU A 89 10.49 -15.17 -6.36
N ASN A 90 11.71 -14.64 -6.11
CA ASN A 90 12.78 -15.26 -5.36
C ASN A 90 13.77 -14.16 -4.90
N GLU A 91 14.83 -14.54 -4.18
CA GLU A 91 15.81 -13.57 -3.62
C GLU A 91 16.51 -12.69 -4.68
N HIS A 92 16.54 -13.10 -5.95
CA HIS A 92 17.21 -12.38 -7.04
C HIS A 92 16.25 -11.72 -8.02
N THR A 93 14.97 -12.04 -7.94
CA THR A 93 13.96 -11.58 -8.88
C THR A 93 12.82 -10.92 -8.12
N VAL A 94 12.82 -9.61 -8.12
CA VAL A 94 11.83 -8.78 -7.44
C VAL A 94 11.26 -7.76 -8.42
N TYR A 95 9.95 -7.57 -8.36
CA TYR A 95 9.26 -6.56 -9.15
C TYR A 95 8.59 -5.54 -8.23
N VAL A 96 8.39 -4.35 -8.77
CA VAL A 96 7.72 -3.23 -8.10
C VAL A 96 6.42 -2.92 -8.79
N ALA A 97 5.35 -2.89 -8.03
CA ALA A 97 4.04 -2.42 -8.46
C ALA A 97 3.60 -1.24 -7.58
N LEU A 98 2.52 -0.59 -7.97
CA LEU A 98 1.82 0.39 -7.14
C LEU A 98 0.59 -0.26 -6.54
N GLY A 99 0.33 -0.03 -5.26
CA GLY A 99 -0.82 -0.54 -4.57
C GLY A 99 -1.52 0.48 -3.69
N SER A 100 -2.61 0.04 -3.12
CA SER A 100 -3.34 0.75 -2.07
C SER A 100 -3.82 -0.25 -1.02
N ASP A 101 -3.37 -0.06 0.22
CA ASP A 101 -3.93 -0.71 1.39
C ASP A 101 -5.24 0.01 1.76
N HIS A 102 -6.35 -0.45 1.17
CA HIS A 102 -7.64 0.12 1.50
C HIS A 102 -8.12 -0.42 2.84
N THR A 103 -8.39 0.47 3.79
CA THR A 103 -8.61 0.09 5.21
C THR A 103 -9.90 0.71 5.74
N ASP A 104 -10.64 -0.07 6.53
CA ASP A 104 -11.74 0.43 7.37
C ASP A 104 -11.14 1.17 8.57
N ARG A 105 -11.27 2.51 8.58
CA ARG A 105 -10.64 3.36 9.59
C ARG A 105 -11.32 3.30 10.95
N HIS A 106 -12.60 2.97 10.98
CA HIS A 106 -13.30 2.79 12.25
C HIS A 106 -12.86 1.49 12.95
N LEU A 107 -12.75 0.40 12.19
CA LEU A 107 -12.25 -0.85 12.76
C LEU A 107 -10.75 -0.77 13.08
N GLU A 108 -9.99 0.00 12.34
CA GLU A 108 -8.54 0.20 12.58
C GLU A 108 -8.26 0.82 13.97
N GLU A 109 -9.14 1.67 14.49
CA GLU A 109 -9.03 2.22 15.85
C GLU A 109 -9.11 1.13 16.92
N VAL A 110 -9.68 -0.03 16.61
CA VAL A 110 -9.90 -1.14 17.56
C VAL A 110 -8.98 -2.33 17.28
N ASP A 111 -8.80 -2.70 16.01
CA ASP A 111 -8.07 -3.90 15.62
C ASP A 111 -7.47 -3.72 14.21
N ILE A 112 -6.26 -3.18 14.15
CA ILE A 112 -5.55 -2.91 12.89
C ILE A 112 -5.44 -4.18 12.01
N PRO A 113 -4.99 -5.36 12.53
CA PRO A 113 -4.89 -6.55 11.70
C PRO A 113 -6.20 -6.96 11.02
N ARG A 114 -7.34 -6.80 11.69
CA ARG A 114 -8.65 -7.13 11.12
C ARG A 114 -9.15 -6.08 10.14
N ALA A 115 -8.91 -4.80 10.42
CA ALA A 115 -9.28 -3.70 9.53
C ALA A 115 -8.68 -3.87 8.12
N LYS A 116 -7.44 -4.39 8.04
CA LYS A 116 -6.73 -4.67 6.78
C LYS A 116 -7.23 -5.93 6.05
N GLN A 117 -8.16 -6.71 6.62
CA GLN A 117 -8.72 -7.92 5.98
C GLN A 117 -10.10 -7.68 5.37
N ILE A 118 -10.81 -6.64 5.81
CA ILE A 118 -12.20 -6.39 5.40
C ILE A 118 -12.27 -5.75 4.02
N CYS A 119 -11.33 -4.87 3.71
CA CYS A 119 -11.23 -4.25 2.39
C CYS A 119 -10.21 -4.98 1.51
N PRO A 120 -10.30 -4.86 0.18
CA PRO A 120 -9.30 -5.40 -0.72
C PRO A 120 -7.99 -4.61 -0.67
N ASN A 121 -6.88 -5.31 -0.88
CA ASN A 121 -5.59 -4.71 -1.16
C ASN A 121 -5.46 -4.51 -2.68
N LEU A 122 -5.55 -3.27 -3.14
CA LEU A 122 -5.54 -2.95 -4.56
C LEU A 122 -4.10 -2.91 -5.08
N ILE A 123 -3.91 -3.39 -6.31
CA ILE A 123 -2.61 -3.38 -6.98
C ILE A 123 -2.78 -3.09 -8.47
N THR A 124 -1.80 -2.39 -9.07
CA THR A 124 -1.77 -2.20 -10.52
C THR A 124 -1.58 -3.54 -11.24
N SER A 125 -2.14 -3.63 -12.43
CA SER A 125 -1.86 -4.75 -13.35
C SER A 125 -0.52 -4.62 -14.08
N THR A 126 0.25 -3.56 -13.82
CA THR A 126 1.58 -3.32 -14.40
C THR A 126 2.62 -3.28 -13.29
N ALA A 127 3.78 -3.88 -13.54
CA ALA A 127 4.92 -3.88 -12.63
C ALA A 127 6.22 -3.56 -13.38
N TRP A 128 7.23 -3.09 -12.65
CA TRP A 128 8.59 -2.87 -13.13
C TRP A 128 9.56 -3.86 -12.48
N PRO A 129 10.63 -4.30 -13.16
CA PRO A 129 11.75 -4.95 -12.51
C PRO A 129 12.40 -3.99 -11.50
N LEU A 130 12.71 -4.49 -10.28
CA LEU A 130 13.30 -3.66 -9.24
C LEU A 130 14.67 -3.11 -9.64
N ASP A 131 15.46 -3.89 -10.35
CA ASP A 131 16.81 -3.51 -10.81
C ASP A 131 16.83 -2.28 -11.72
N GLN A 132 15.73 -2.00 -12.45
CA GLN A 132 15.62 -0.82 -13.29
C GLN A 132 15.43 0.49 -12.52
N VAL A 133 14.93 0.43 -11.29
CA VAL A 133 14.63 1.62 -10.48
C VAL A 133 15.48 1.71 -9.21
N GLN A 134 16.20 0.66 -8.86
CA GLN A 134 16.94 0.55 -7.61
C GLN A 134 18.02 1.63 -7.44
N GLU A 135 18.72 2.00 -8.52
CA GLU A 135 19.80 3.01 -8.45
C GLU A 135 19.31 4.43 -8.16
N HIS A 136 18.04 4.73 -8.48
CA HIS A 136 17.43 6.04 -8.24
C HIS A 136 16.14 5.95 -7.42
N TRP A 137 16.04 4.90 -6.61
CA TRP A 137 14.87 4.59 -5.80
C TRP A 137 14.36 5.79 -4.99
N ASP A 138 15.27 6.52 -4.37
CA ASP A 138 14.95 7.64 -3.50
C ASP A 138 14.35 8.85 -4.24
N GLU A 139 14.48 8.90 -5.56
CA GLU A 139 13.90 9.94 -6.41
C GLU A 139 12.46 9.62 -6.86
N LEU A 140 12.02 8.36 -6.72
CA LEU A 140 10.65 7.96 -7.05
C LEU A 140 9.66 8.68 -6.15
N ILE A 141 8.47 8.98 -6.69
CA ILE A 141 7.44 9.76 -5.98
C ILE A 141 6.14 8.98 -5.93
N LEU A 142 5.61 8.81 -4.72
CA LEU A 142 4.25 8.35 -4.50
C LEU A 142 3.31 9.55 -4.40
N LYS A 143 2.18 9.48 -5.11
CA LYS A 143 1.09 10.47 -5.02
C LYS A 143 -0.25 9.77 -4.96
N SER A 144 -1.19 10.37 -4.22
CA SER A 144 -2.59 9.95 -4.27
C SER A 144 -3.55 11.13 -4.18
N GLN A 145 -4.74 10.91 -4.72
CA GLN A 145 -5.85 11.82 -4.72
C GLN A 145 -7.13 11.08 -4.32
N VAL A 146 -8.02 11.77 -3.64
CA VAL A 146 -9.36 11.29 -3.34
C VAL A 146 -10.37 12.18 -4.06
N ILE A 147 -11.32 11.58 -4.75
CA ILE A 147 -12.44 12.29 -5.34
C ILE A 147 -13.62 12.18 -4.37
N LYS A 148 -14.08 13.33 -3.89
CA LYS A 148 -15.20 13.47 -2.97
C LYS A 148 -16.16 14.52 -3.46
N ASP A 149 -17.42 14.14 -3.67
CA ASP A 149 -18.51 15.04 -4.12
C ASP A 149 -18.14 15.83 -5.38
N GLY A 150 -17.45 15.16 -6.32
CA GLY A 150 -16.99 15.73 -7.58
C GLY A 150 -15.74 16.62 -7.47
N GLN A 151 -15.15 16.77 -6.27
CA GLN A 151 -13.92 17.52 -6.05
C GLN A 151 -12.73 16.57 -5.92
N THR A 152 -11.62 16.90 -6.57
CA THR A 152 -10.35 16.19 -6.42
C THR A 152 -9.54 16.81 -5.29
N ILE A 153 -9.17 16.01 -4.32
CA ILE A 153 -8.39 16.39 -3.13
C ILE A 153 -7.04 15.71 -3.22
N GLU A 154 -5.95 16.48 -3.25
CA GLU A 154 -4.59 15.96 -3.10
C GLU A 154 -4.45 15.32 -1.71
N TYR A 155 -4.15 14.02 -1.66
CA TYR A 155 -4.29 13.28 -0.41
C TYR A 155 -2.95 12.90 0.21
N GLN A 156 -2.07 12.27 -0.56
CA GLN A 156 -0.73 11.89 -0.12
C GLN A 156 0.29 12.27 -1.18
N GLU A 157 1.49 12.64 -0.76
CA GLU A 157 2.62 12.88 -1.66
C GLU A 157 3.94 12.77 -0.89
N GLY A 158 4.88 12.02 -1.43
CA GLY A 158 6.23 11.94 -0.87
C GLY A 158 7.18 11.16 -1.77
N LYS A 159 8.46 11.48 -1.65
CA LYS A 159 9.53 10.68 -2.25
C LYS A 159 9.76 9.40 -1.47
N LEU A 160 10.21 8.35 -2.16
CA LEU A 160 10.52 7.07 -1.52
C LEU A 160 11.73 7.11 -0.57
N GLU A 161 12.51 8.19 -0.60
CA GLU A 161 13.55 8.45 0.41
C GLU A 161 13.00 8.56 1.84
N LEU A 162 11.72 8.87 2.00
CA LEU A 162 11.07 9.06 3.30
C LEU A 162 10.73 7.74 4.02
N ILE A 163 10.60 6.66 3.28
CA ILE A 163 10.22 5.34 3.81
C ILE A 163 11.28 4.29 3.49
N LEU A 164 11.20 3.13 4.12
CA LEU A 164 12.16 2.04 3.94
C LEU A 164 12.36 1.74 2.45
N SER A 165 13.61 1.56 2.04
CA SER A 165 13.93 1.08 0.69
C SER A 165 13.56 -0.40 0.53
N PRO A 166 13.47 -0.94 -0.70
CA PRO A 166 13.18 -2.36 -0.93
C PRO A 166 14.08 -3.30 -0.14
N THR A 167 15.39 -3.03 -0.11
CA THR A 167 16.34 -3.85 0.64
C THR A 167 16.06 -3.79 2.14
N GLN A 168 15.89 -2.59 2.70
CA GLN A 168 15.56 -2.42 4.13
C GLN A 168 14.24 -3.09 4.49
N LEU A 169 13.22 -2.95 3.64
CA LEU A 169 11.91 -3.57 3.86
C LEU A 169 12.00 -5.09 3.79
N MET A 170 12.67 -5.65 2.78
CA MET A 170 12.89 -7.11 2.69
C MET A 170 13.68 -7.65 3.88
N ASP A 171 14.71 -6.96 4.35
CA ASP A 171 15.48 -7.36 5.52
C ASP A 171 14.62 -7.33 6.80
N PHE A 172 13.81 -6.30 6.95
CA PHE A 172 12.86 -6.23 8.06
C PHE A 172 11.87 -7.40 8.02
N VAL A 173 11.22 -7.65 6.88
CA VAL A 173 10.27 -8.77 6.75
C VAL A 173 10.96 -10.12 6.99
N ARG A 174 12.17 -10.32 6.44
CA ARG A 174 12.97 -11.54 6.66
C ARG A 174 13.29 -11.77 8.15
N SER A 175 13.46 -10.71 8.93
CA SER A 175 13.69 -10.83 10.39
C SER A 175 12.46 -11.30 11.16
N LYS A 176 11.25 -11.18 10.57
CA LYS A 176 9.97 -11.46 11.25
C LYS A 176 9.29 -12.74 10.82
N ILE A 177 9.52 -13.18 9.59
CA ILE A 177 8.87 -14.39 9.07
C ILE A 177 9.89 -15.50 8.80
N PRO A 178 9.56 -16.76 9.10
CA PRO A 178 10.49 -17.86 8.88
C PRO A 178 10.63 -18.22 7.40
N GLY A 179 11.84 -18.60 7.01
CA GLY A 179 12.17 -19.11 5.68
C GLY A 179 12.39 -18.00 4.64
N PRO A 180 12.56 -18.38 3.37
CA PRO A 180 12.80 -17.44 2.27
C PRO A 180 11.58 -16.57 1.99
N LEU A 181 11.80 -15.40 1.38
CA LEU A 181 10.72 -14.48 0.96
C LEU A 181 10.09 -14.86 -0.38
N ASP A 182 10.47 -15.97 -0.98
CA ASP A 182 9.95 -16.41 -2.27
C ASP A 182 8.41 -16.43 -2.28
N LYS A 183 7.83 -16.02 -3.39
CA LYS A 183 6.37 -15.98 -3.60
C LYS A 183 5.63 -15.14 -2.55
N THR A 184 6.24 -14.03 -2.13
CA THR A 184 5.67 -13.10 -1.14
C THR A 184 5.36 -11.75 -1.80
N ILE A 185 4.20 -11.19 -1.46
CA ILE A 185 3.82 -9.82 -1.78
C ILE A 185 3.98 -8.99 -0.50
N ILE A 186 4.67 -7.84 -0.61
CA ILE A 186 4.89 -6.93 0.51
C ILE A 186 4.37 -5.54 0.12
N TYR A 187 3.36 -5.05 0.83
CA TYR A 187 2.94 -3.67 0.81
C TYR A 187 3.84 -2.87 1.74
N SER A 188 4.35 -1.75 1.27
CA SER A 188 5.46 -1.04 1.90
C SER A 188 5.10 -0.23 3.14
N GLY A 189 3.83 0.08 3.34
CA GLY A 189 3.43 1.23 4.12
C GLY A 189 3.52 2.52 3.30
N THR A 190 2.88 3.57 3.77
CA THR A 190 2.56 4.77 3.00
C THR A 190 3.40 5.98 3.39
N VAL A 191 3.35 7.03 2.54
CA VAL A 191 3.90 8.37 2.81
C VAL A 191 2.87 9.25 3.51
N GLY A 192 3.31 10.37 4.07
CA GLY A 192 2.46 11.28 4.83
C GLY A 192 1.29 11.85 4.03
N MET A 193 0.20 12.13 4.74
CA MET A 193 -0.98 12.81 4.18
C MET A 193 -0.72 14.32 4.04
N LYS A 194 -1.33 14.93 3.02
CA LYS A 194 -1.38 16.39 2.81
C LYS A 194 -2.60 17.03 3.50
N THR A 195 -3.51 16.21 4.00
CA THR A 195 -4.73 16.61 4.69
C THR A 195 -4.59 16.46 6.21
N GLU A 196 -5.40 17.17 6.99
CA GLU A 196 -5.41 17.09 8.45
C GLU A 196 -5.94 15.76 8.99
N GLY A 197 -6.39 14.84 8.14
CA GLY A 197 -6.93 13.54 8.52
C GLY A 197 -7.40 12.76 7.31
N PHE A 198 -8.05 11.63 7.56
CA PHE A 198 -8.58 10.78 6.50
C PHE A 198 -9.67 11.50 5.69
N VAL A 199 -9.60 11.33 4.37
CA VAL A 199 -10.65 11.79 3.46
C VAL A 199 -11.40 10.58 2.93
N PHE A 200 -12.68 10.51 3.23
CA PHE A 200 -13.57 9.47 2.73
C PHE A 200 -14.27 9.98 1.45
N GLY A 201 -14.00 9.36 0.34
CA GLY A 201 -14.49 9.76 -0.98
C GLY A 201 -15.02 8.59 -1.79
N GLN A 202 -15.53 8.88 -2.97
CA GLN A 202 -16.13 7.90 -3.86
C GLN A 202 -15.11 7.24 -4.82
N ARG A 203 -13.90 7.83 -4.94
CA ARG A 203 -12.84 7.30 -5.79
C ARG A 203 -11.48 7.63 -5.19
N PHE A 204 -10.56 6.67 -5.31
CA PHE A 204 -9.15 6.84 -4.99
C PHE A 204 -8.33 6.70 -6.27
N ALA A 205 -7.33 7.58 -6.45
CA ALA A 205 -6.39 7.51 -7.54
C ALA A 205 -4.97 7.70 -7.01
N ALA A 206 -4.02 6.97 -7.55
CA ALA A 206 -2.63 6.98 -7.09
C ALA A 206 -1.65 6.80 -8.25
N GLN A 207 -0.43 7.29 -8.06
CA GLN A 207 0.69 7.17 -9.00
C GLN A 207 1.98 6.86 -8.25
N LEU A 208 2.79 5.98 -8.86
CA LEU A 208 4.22 5.87 -8.58
C LEU A 208 4.96 6.42 -9.80
N ILE A 209 5.63 7.54 -9.61
CA ILE A 209 6.27 8.31 -10.68
C ILE A 209 7.78 8.05 -10.65
N ASP A 210 8.34 7.68 -11.79
CA ASP A 210 9.77 7.60 -12.03
C ASP A 210 10.19 8.82 -12.90
N PRO A 211 10.70 9.89 -12.28
CA PRO A 211 11.05 11.10 -13.03
C PRO A 211 12.31 10.90 -13.88
N LYS A 212 13.17 9.93 -13.56
CA LYS A 212 14.41 9.67 -14.29
C LYS A 212 14.13 8.96 -15.61
N LEU A 213 13.23 7.98 -15.62
CA LEU A 213 12.84 7.25 -16.83
C LEU A 213 11.56 7.81 -17.45
N ASN A 214 11.01 8.90 -16.92
CA ASN A 214 9.79 9.58 -17.40
C ASN A 214 8.63 8.60 -17.61
N ARG A 215 8.32 7.79 -16.60
CA ARG A 215 7.23 6.81 -16.60
C ARG A 215 6.47 6.80 -15.29
N SER A 216 5.27 6.24 -15.27
CA SER A 216 4.49 6.06 -14.05
C SER A 216 3.72 4.74 -14.05
N LEU A 217 3.48 4.20 -12.85
CA LEU A 217 2.41 3.25 -12.60
C LEU A 217 1.19 4.02 -12.09
N GLU A 218 0.02 3.63 -12.53
CA GLU A 218 -1.23 4.29 -12.18
C GLU A 218 -2.24 3.30 -11.63
N LEU A 219 -2.88 3.67 -10.53
CA LEU A 219 -3.96 2.91 -9.89
C LEU A 219 -5.13 3.84 -9.66
N ALA A 220 -6.32 3.40 -10.03
CA ALA A 220 -7.54 4.12 -9.68
C ALA A 220 -8.70 3.14 -9.52
N TYR A 221 -9.54 3.38 -8.51
CA TYR A 221 -10.72 2.57 -8.26
C TYR A 221 -11.83 3.39 -7.62
N ASP A 222 -13.07 3.03 -7.93
CA ASP A 222 -14.26 3.58 -7.32
C ASP A 222 -14.59 2.82 -6.03
N ILE A 223 -15.11 3.54 -5.04
CA ILE A 223 -15.43 3.03 -3.70
C ILE A 223 -16.94 3.08 -3.53
N GLU A 224 -17.57 1.92 -3.39
CA GLU A 224 -19.02 1.76 -3.33
C GLU A 224 -19.44 1.19 -1.96
N PRO A 225 -19.92 2.02 -1.03
CA PRO A 225 -20.46 1.53 0.22
C PRO A 225 -21.74 0.71 0.00
N LEU A 226 -21.81 -0.47 0.62
CA LEU A 226 -23.01 -1.29 0.61
C LEU A 226 -24.15 -0.54 1.29
N SER A 227 -25.18 -0.18 0.53
CA SER A 227 -26.31 0.66 0.97
C SER A 227 -27.67 0.00 0.86
N TYR A 228 -27.72 -1.23 0.33
CA TYR A 228 -28.98 -1.94 0.11
C TYR A 228 -29.62 -2.53 1.39
N LEU A 229 -28.88 -2.52 2.49
CA LEU A 229 -29.35 -2.94 3.81
C LEU A 229 -28.81 -2.00 4.86
N ASP A 230 -29.70 -1.43 5.69
CA ASP A 230 -29.28 -0.67 6.86
C ASP A 230 -28.82 -1.65 7.96
N VAL A 231 -27.51 -1.70 8.19
CA VAL A 231 -26.90 -2.54 9.23
C VAL A 231 -26.65 -1.81 10.54
N GLY A 232 -27.18 -0.59 10.66
CA GLY A 232 -26.94 0.30 11.79
C GLY A 232 -25.46 0.77 11.78
N GLN A 233 -25.23 2.03 11.60
CA GLN A 233 -23.87 2.58 11.76
C GLN A 233 -23.53 2.57 13.26
N GLY A 234 -22.60 1.71 13.65
CA GLY A 234 -21.95 1.77 14.95
C GLY A 234 -21.06 3.01 15.08
#